data_a8092b58393d92f50054c21fdc4188c0
#
_entry.id   a8092b58393d92f50054c21fdc4188c0
#
_cell.length_a   1.000
_cell.length_b   1.000
_cell.length_c   1.000
_cell.angle_alpha   90.00
_cell.angle_beta   90.00
_cell.angle_gamma   90.00
#
_symmetry.space_group_name_H-M   'P 1'
#
loop_
_entity.id
_entity.type
_entity.pdbx_description
1 polymer ?
#
loop_
_entity_poly.entity_id
_entity_poly.type
_entity_poly.pdbx_seq_one_letter_code
_entity_poly.pdbx_strand_id
1 'polypeptide(L)' 'MPDANPLLVVTRWRRRAEEILAQAETMPDADARQEMRETAAAYECLATEFEKEFPTNP' A
#
# COMPACT_ATOMS: atom_id res chain seq x y z
N MET A 1 -2.97 18.99 -16.29
CA MET A 1 -3.91 17.94 -15.98
C MET A 1 -3.27 16.83 -15.25
N PRO A 2 -3.75 16.55 -14.13
CA PRO A 2 -3.21 15.41 -13.42
C PRO A 2 -3.67 14.15 -14.10
N ASP A 3 -2.75 13.39 -14.49
CA ASP A 3 -3.05 12.13 -15.09
C ASP A 3 -3.19 11.09 -14.03
N ALA A 4 -4.33 10.46 -14.03
CA ALA A 4 -4.51 9.33 -13.15
C ALA A 4 -3.78 8.15 -13.74
N ASN A 5 -2.46 8.25 -13.76
CA ASN A 5 -1.66 7.13 -14.25
C ASN A 5 -1.79 5.97 -13.27
N PRO A 6 -2.40 4.85 -13.68
CA PRO A 6 -2.61 3.73 -12.75
C PRO A 6 -1.31 3.22 -12.15
N LEU A 7 -0.23 3.26 -12.91
CA LEU A 7 1.04 2.79 -12.38
C LEU A 7 1.51 3.64 -11.22
N LEU A 8 1.33 4.96 -11.32
CA LEU A 8 1.72 5.86 -10.24
C LEU A 8 0.89 5.63 -9.00
N VAL A 9 -0.41 5.40 -9.17
CA VAL A 9 -1.30 5.16 -8.04
C VAL A 9 -0.89 3.89 -7.31
N VAL A 10 -0.66 2.81 -8.06
CA VAL A 10 -0.24 1.55 -7.47
C VAL A 10 1.09 1.70 -6.74
N THR A 11 2.03 2.39 -7.36
CA THR A 11 3.34 2.60 -6.76
C THR A 11 3.22 3.37 -5.45
N ARG A 12 2.36 4.37 -5.41
CA ARG A 12 2.14 5.14 -4.19
C ARG A 12 1.59 4.28 -3.07
N TRP A 13 0.59 3.47 -3.39
CA TRP A 13 -0.03 2.64 -2.37
C TRP A 13 0.95 1.60 -1.83
N ARG A 14 1.75 1.01 -2.71
CA ARG A 14 2.73 0.03 -2.27
C ARG A 14 3.84 0.66 -1.44
N ARG A 15 4.27 1.85 -1.83
CA ARG A 15 5.25 2.58 -1.04
C ARG A 15 4.69 2.91 0.34
N ARG A 16 3.43 3.34 0.38
CA ARG A 16 2.81 3.65 1.66
C ARG A 16 2.75 2.42 2.55
N ALA A 17 2.40 1.28 1.97
CA ALA A 17 2.38 0.04 2.74
C ALA A 17 3.75 -0.29 3.30
N GLU A 18 4.80 -0.11 2.51
CA GLU A 18 6.15 -0.37 2.97
C GLU A 18 6.55 0.57 4.09
N GLU A 19 6.17 1.84 4.00
CA GLU A 19 6.47 2.79 5.05
C GLU A 19 5.78 2.41 6.35
N ILE A 20 4.54 1.97 6.25
CA ILE A 20 3.79 1.56 7.42
C ILE A 20 4.42 0.32 8.05
N LEU A 21 4.84 -0.64 7.23
CA LEU A 21 5.50 -1.82 7.75
C LEU A 21 6.81 -1.49 8.45
N ALA A 22 7.57 -0.55 7.88
CA ALA A 22 8.82 -0.13 8.48
C ALA A 22 8.56 0.51 9.84
N GLN A 23 7.54 1.35 9.93
CA GLN A 23 7.19 1.97 11.20
C GLN A 23 6.71 0.94 12.22
N ALA A 24 5.99 -0.08 11.73
CA ALA A 24 5.50 -1.13 12.62
C ALA A 24 6.64 -1.84 13.33
N GLU A 25 7.77 -2.01 12.64
CA GLU A 25 8.90 -2.72 13.23
C GLU A 25 9.50 -1.98 14.41
N THR A 26 9.32 -0.67 14.49
CA THR A 26 9.84 0.10 15.60
C THR A 26 8.82 0.34 16.70
N MET A 27 7.60 -0.16 16.50
CA MET A 27 6.55 0.01 17.51
C MET A 27 6.73 -0.96 18.65
N PRO A 28 6.80 -0.46 19.88
CA PRO A 28 6.95 -1.38 21.03
C PRO A 28 5.68 -2.12 21.38
N ASP A 29 4.51 -1.55 21.07
CA ASP A 29 3.24 -2.15 21.42
C ASP A 29 2.83 -3.18 20.36
N ALA A 30 2.60 -4.43 20.80
CA ALA A 30 2.27 -5.50 19.87
C ALA A 30 0.94 -5.27 19.16
N ASP A 31 -0.05 -4.72 19.87
CA ASP A 31 -1.35 -4.46 19.26
C ASP A 31 -1.24 -3.37 18.20
N ALA A 32 -0.50 -2.33 18.50
CA ALA A 32 -0.29 -1.26 17.52
C ALA A 32 0.45 -1.78 16.29
N ARG A 33 1.46 -2.64 16.52
CA ARG A 33 2.18 -3.25 15.42
C ARG A 33 1.26 -4.04 14.52
N GLN A 34 0.37 -4.82 15.13
CA GLN A 34 -0.55 -5.65 14.37
C GLN A 34 -1.51 -4.78 13.55
N GLU A 35 -2.03 -3.72 14.16
CA GLU A 35 -2.92 -2.82 13.43
C GLU A 35 -2.24 -2.17 12.25
N MET A 36 -0.97 -1.79 12.41
CA MET A 36 -0.23 -1.20 11.31
C MET A 36 0.00 -2.20 10.20
N ARG A 37 0.28 -3.45 10.55
CA ARG A 37 0.44 -4.48 9.54
C ARG A 37 -0.85 -4.71 8.76
N GLU A 38 -1.97 -4.68 9.45
CA GLU A 38 -3.25 -4.84 8.79
C GLU A 38 -3.55 -3.68 7.86
N THR A 39 -3.20 -2.48 8.28
CA THR A 39 -3.36 -1.31 7.43
C THR A 39 -2.49 -1.42 6.18
N ALA A 40 -1.24 -1.86 6.35
CA ALA A 40 -0.36 -2.04 5.21
C ALA A 40 -0.91 -3.09 4.24
N ALA A 41 -1.45 -4.18 4.78
CA ALA A 41 -2.05 -5.22 3.95
C ALA A 41 -3.23 -4.67 3.16
N ALA A 42 -4.02 -3.79 3.77
CA ALA A 42 -5.14 -3.17 3.08
C ALA A 42 -4.65 -2.31 1.91
N TYR A 43 -3.58 -1.57 2.09
CA TYR A 43 -3.02 -0.78 1.00
C TYR A 43 -2.54 -1.66 -0.15
N GLU A 44 -1.89 -2.78 0.18
CA GLU A 44 -1.43 -3.69 -0.86
C GLU A 44 -2.60 -4.34 -1.58
N CYS A 45 -3.65 -4.64 -0.85
CA CYS A 45 -4.85 -5.20 -1.45
C CYS A 45 -5.47 -4.21 -2.43
N LEU A 46 -5.55 -2.94 -2.03
CA LEU A 46 -6.07 -1.90 -2.90
C LEU A 46 -5.22 -1.78 -4.16
N ALA A 47 -3.91 -1.85 -4.02
CA ALA A 47 -3.02 -1.76 -5.17
C ALA A 47 -3.27 -2.92 -6.14
N THR A 48 -3.42 -4.11 -5.60
CA THR A 48 -3.66 -5.28 -6.42
C THR A 48 -5.00 -5.18 -7.15
N GLU A 49 -6.03 -4.76 -6.45
CA GLU A 49 -7.35 -4.60 -7.07
C GLU A 49 -7.31 -3.53 -8.15
N PHE A 50 -6.61 -2.46 -7.88
CA PHE A 50 -6.50 -1.38 -8.85
C PHE A 50 -5.80 -1.87 -10.12
N GLU A 51 -4.76 -2.67 -9.95
CA GLU A 51 -4.05 -3.22 -11.11
C GLU A 51 -4.94 -4.12 -11.96
N LYS A 52 -5.84 -4.84 -11.32
CA LYS A 52 -6.75 -5.70 -12.06
C LYS A 52 -7.71 -4.90 -12.93
N GLU A 53 -8.16 -3.75 -12.40
CA GLU A 53 -9.11 -2.93 -13.13
C GLU A 53 -8.44 -2.06 -14.17
N PHE A 54 -7.20 -1.70 -13.95
CA PHE A 54 -6.47 -0.80 -14.83
C PHE A 54 -5.12 -1.42 -15.17
N PRO A 55 -5.12 -2.47 -15.99
CA PRO A 55 -3.85 -3.13 -16.34
C PRO A 55 -2.93 -2.15 -17.02
N THR A 56 -1.69 -2.12 -16.58
CA THR A 56 -0.70 -1.21 -17.15
C THR A 56 0.22 -1.91 -18.13
N ASN A 57 0.08 -3.21 -18.25
CA ASN A 57 0.91 -3.97 -19.18
C ASN A 57 0.35 -3.88 -20.57
N PRO A 58 1.21 -3.75 -21.56
CA PRO A 58 0.77 -3.72 -22.94
C PRO A 58 0.28 -5.08 -23.39
#